data_11453a1f15b88f95c2de6648576bfef0
#
_entry.id   11453a1f15b88f95c2de6648576bfef0
#
_cell.length_a   1.000
_cell.length_b   1.000
_cell.length_c   1.000
_cell.angle_alpha   90.00
_cell.angle_beta   90.00
_cell.angle_gamma   90.00
#
_symmetry.space_group_name_H-M   'P 1'
#
loop_
_entity.id
_entity.type
_entity.pdbx_description
1 polymer ?
#
loop_
_entity_poly.entity_id
_entity_poly.type
_entity_poly.pdbx_seq_one_letter_code
_entity_poly.pdbx_strand_id
1 'polypeptide(L)'
;MNKRTSVLTGLAALLFTLSSNSQTPPRPNANPGVNPVRLMDRSDVRVLRVELQPGAVRSVHVHNDVRYHLFIPVSGQIELSIGSAEPVTAAPGQAYYMEKGTPHGFRNVGSSPAIVVEVFAKDGA
;
A
#
# COMPACT_ATOMS: atom_id res chain seq x y z
N MET A 1 33.95 -76.05 15.51
CA MET A 1 32.81 -75.18 15.96
C MET A 1 33.05 -73.76 15.57
N ASN A 2 32.55 -73.32 14.40
CA ASN A 2 32.73 -71.98 13.93
C ASN A 2 31.44 -71.20 14.20
N LYS A 3 31.48 -70.26 15.10
CA LYS A 3 30.41 -69.26 15.32
C LYS A 3 30.56 -68.14 14.31
N ARG A 4 29.64 -68.06 13.37
CA ARG A 4 29.54 -66.90 12.47
C ARG A 4 28.75 -65.81 13.15
N THR A 5 29.39 -64.68 13.41
CA THR A 5 28.77 -63.47 13.93
C THR A 5 28.26 -62.66 12.74
N SER A 6 26.93 -62.56 12.60
CA SER A 6 26.29 -61.68 11.61
C SER A 6 26.26 -60.26 12.13
N VAL A 7 26.91 -59.32 11.43
CA VAL A 7 26.82 -57.90 11.68
C VAL A 7 25.66 -57.37 10.86
N LEU A 8 24.58 -56.91 11.54
CA LEU A 8 23.49 -56.18 10.91
C LEU A 8 23.92 -54.71 10.76
N THR A 9 24.16 -54.31 9.52
CA THR A 9 24.39 -52.88 9.20
C THR A 9 23.04 -52.19 9.03
N GLY A 10 22.61 -51.42 10.02
CA GLY A 10 21.42 -50.61 9.97
C GLY A 10 21.67 -49.34 9.12
N LEU A 11 21.01 -49.25 7.98
CA LEU A 11 21.01 -48.06 7.12
C LEU A 11 19.95 -47.09 7.67
N ALA A 12 20.39 -46.04 8.37
CA ALA A 12 19.52 -44.97 8.81
C ALA A 12 19.26 -44.02 7.62
N ALA A 13 18.05 -44.06 7.05
CA ALA A 13 17.60 -43.12 6.04
C ALA A 13 17.21 -41.78 6.72
N LEU A 14 18.02 -40.75 6.52
CA LEU A 14 17.68 -39.38 6.91
C LEU A 14 16.63 -38.84 5.94
N LEU A 15 15.38 -38.73 6.38
CA LEU A 15 14.32 -38.04 5.65
C LEU A 15 14.51 -36.54 5.86
N PHE A 16 15.05 -35.83 4.84
CA PHE A 16 15.01 -34.38 4.77
C PHE A 16 13.60 -33.97 4.33
N THR A 17 12.80 -33.45 5.25
CA THR A 17 11.56 -32.76 4.91
C THR A 17 11.92 -31.37 4.37
N LEU A 18 11.83 -31.20 3.07
CA LEU A 18 11.87 -29.89 2.42
C LEU A 18 10.59 -29.15 2.77
N SER A 19 10.67 -28.26 3.77
CA SER A 19 9.62 -27.28 4.03
C SER A 19 9.56 -26.31 2.86
N SER A 20 8.62 -26.53 1.95
CA SER A 20 8.31 -25.59 0.89
C SER A 20 7.73 -24.32 1.49
N ASN A 21 8.56 -23.31 1.67
CA ASN A 21 8.13 -21.98 2.03
C ASN A 21 7.43 -21.39 0.80
N SER A 22 6.14 -21.66 0.61
CA SER A 22 5.34 -21.06 -0.44
C SER A 22 5.10 -19.58 -0.08
N GLN A 23 6.06 -18.73 -0.44
CA GLN A 23 5.83 -17.29 -0.43
C GLN A 23 4.81 -17.00 -1.53
N THR A 24 3.62 -16.57 -1.13
CA THR A 24 2.63 -16.02 -2.05
C THR A 24 3.31 -14.87 -2.80
N PRO A 25 3.32 -14.87 -4.14
CA PRO A 25 3.92 -13.77 -4.87
C PRO A 25 3.25 -12.45 -4.47
N PRO A 26 4.00 -11.34 -4.37
CA PRO A 26 3.42 -10.05 -4.03
C PRO A 26 2.31 -9.72 -5.03
N ARG A 27 1.14 -9.30 -4.51
CA ARG A 27 0.00 -8.91 -5.34
C ARG A 27 0.43 -7.73 -6.22
N PRO A 28 0.19 -7.77 -7.54
CA PRO A 28 0.52 -6.65 -8.40
C PRO A 28 -0.07 -5.35 -7.85
N ASN A 29 0.71 -4.27 -7.84
CA ASN A 29 0.20 -2.95 -7.45
C ASN A 29 -0.90 -2.54 -8.43
N ALA A 30 -2.13 -2.38 -7.94
CA ALA A 30 -3.28 -1.96 -8.74
C ALA A 30 -3.13 -0.53 -9.31
N ASN A 31 -2.19 0.27 -8.78
CA ASN A 31 -1.90 1.64 -9.20
C ASN A 31 -0.38 1.79 -9.42
N PRO A 32 0.14 1.36 -10.59
CA PRO A 32 1.57 1.48 -10.89
C PRO A 32 2.05 2.93 -10.78
N GLY A 33 3.24 3.13 -10.19
CA GLY A 33 3.84 4.45 -9.99
C GLY A 33 3.25 5.25 -8.82
N VAL A 34 2.27 4.71 -8.10
CA VAL A 34 1.74 5.29 -6.86
C VAL A 34 2.36 4.54 -5.68
N ASN A 35 3.16 5.25 -4.89
CA ASN A 35 3.98 4.69 -3.81
C ASN A 35 3.61 5.29 -2.45
N PRO A 36 2.66 4.71 -1.71
CA PRO A 36 2.30 5.18 -0.38
C PRO A 36 3.33 4.71 0.66
N VAL A 37 3.73 5.62 1.53
CA VAL A 37 4.56 5.35 2.71
C VAL A 37 3.79 5.80 3.94
N ARG A 38 3.65 4.90 4.91
CA ARG A 38 2.99 5.22 6.18
C ARG A 38 3.95 6.01 7.06
N LEU A 39 3.60 7.26 7.36
CA LEU A 39 4.37 8.13 8.25
C LEU A 39 3.92 8.00 9.71
N MET A 40 2.63 7.77 9.93
CA MET A 40 2.04 7.64 11.25
C MET A 40 0.81 6.72 11.20
N ASP A 41 0.62 5.93 12.24
CA ASP A 41 -0.60 5.15 12.44
C ASP A 41 -0.89 5.03 13.95
N ARG A 42 -1.91 5.78 14.39
CA ARG A 42 -2.40 5.80 15.77
C ARG A 42 -3.87 5.37 15.79
N SER A 43 -4.44 5.25 16.97
CA SER A 43 -5.86 4.86 17.10
C SER A 43 -6.82 5.87 16.45
N ASP A 44 -6.46 7.14 16.48
CA ASP A 44 -7.28 8.29 16.06
C ASP A 44 -6.86 8.91 14.72
N VAL A 45 -5.64 8.63 14.23
CA VAL A 45 -5.12 9.23 13.00
C VAL A 45 -4.15 8.29 12.27
N ARG A 46 -4.21 8.32 10.95
CA ARG A 46 -3.21 7.73 10.05
C ARG A 46 -2.72 8.80 9.09
N VAL A 47 -1.42 8.85 8.84
CA VAL A 47 -0.80 9.77 7.89
C VAL A 47 0.02 8.98 6.88
N LEU A 48 -0.23 9.23 5.61
CA LEU A 48 0.53 8.69 4.49
C LEU A 48 1.23 9.81 3.74
N ARG A 49 2.44 9.54 3.27
CA ARG A 49 3.08 10.28 2.20
C ARG A 49 2.97 9.43 0.94
N VAL A 50 2.42 9.99 -0.11
CA VAL A 50 2.25 9.29 -1.39
C VAL A 50 3.10 9.98 -2.44
N GLU A 51 3.99 9.24 -3.07
CA GLU A 51 4.74 9.69 -4.23
C GLU A 51 4.12 9.12 -5.49
N LEU A 52 3.89 9.98 -6.48
CA LEU A 52 3.36 9.61 -7.78
C LEU A 52 4.39 9.89 -8.86
N GLN A 53 4.76 8.87 -9.61
CA GLN A 53 5.56 9.04 -10.81
C GLN A 53 4.78 9.82 -11.89
N PRO A 54 5.44 10.47 -12.87
CA PRO A 54 4.74 11.14 -13.97
C PRO A 54 3.74 10.20 -14.65
N GLY A 55 2.50 10.66 -14.81
CA GLY A 55 1.40 9.90 -15.39
C GLY A 55 0.76 8.84 -14.48
N ALA A 56 1.27 8.62 -13.28
CA ALA A 56 0.68 7.66 -12.34
C ALA A 56 -0.73 8.08 -11.92
N VAL A 57 -1.61 7.10 -11.82
CA VAL A 57 -3.03 7.30 -11.48
C VAL A 57 -3.36 6.49 -10.23
N ARG A 58 -3.86 7.16 -9.21
CA ARG A 58 -4.57 6.53 -8.10
C ARG A 58 -6.04 6.44 -8.50
N SER A 59 -6.50 5.24 -8.77
CA SER A 59 -7.88 4.97 -9.18
C SER A 59 -8.89 5.50 -8.16
N VAL A 60 -10.09 5.82 -8.63
CA VAL A 60 -11.19 6.23 -7.74
C VAL A 60 -11.45 5.13 -6.72
N HIS A 61 -11.50 5.52 -5.46
CA HIS A 61 -11.73 4.65 -4.31
C HIS A 61 -12.45 5.42 -3.20
N VAL A 62 -12.84 4.72 -2.16
CA VAL A 62 -13.51 5.28 -0.98
C VAL A 62 -12.82 4.81 0.30
N HIS A 63 -12.92 5.60 1.36
CA HIS A 63 -12.53 5.21 2.72
C HIS A 63 -13.78 5.19 3.61
N ASN A 64 -14.14 4.02 4.12
CA ASN A 64 -15.27 3.83 5.04
C ASN A 64 -14.83 3.61 6.49
N ASP A 65 -13.52 3.54 6.72
CA ASP A 65 -12.87 3.29 8.02
C ASP A 65 -12.38 4.58 8.71
N VAL A 66 -12.79 5.75 8.18
CA VAL A 66 -12.37 7.08 8.66
C VAL A 66 -13.56 8.01 8.77
N ARG A 67 -13.48 9.01 9.62
CA ARG A 67 -14.49 10.08 9.75
C ARG A 67 -14.37 11.07 8.60
N TYR A 68 -13.16 11.48 8.31
CA TYR A 68 -12.82 12.36 7.19
C TYR A 68 -11.37 12.14 6.75
N HIS A 69 -11.06 12.69 5.61
CA HIS A 69 -9.76 12.58 4.97
C HIS A 69 -9.33 13.95 4.46
N LEU A 70 -8.10 14.33 4.76
CA LEU A 70 -7.47 15.52 4.18
C LEU A 70 -6.44 15.08 3.14
N PHE A 71 -6.51 15.68 1.98
CA PHE A 71 -5.57 15.50 0.87
C PHE A 71 -4.78 16.80 0.71
N ILE A 72 -3.45 16.74 0.87
CA ILE A 72 -2.57 17.91 0.92
C ILE A 72 -1.43 17.72 -0.08
N PRO A 73 -1.52 18.30 -1.29
CA PRO A 73 -0.40 18.29 -2.22
C PRO A 73 0.80 19.02 -1.60
N VAL A 74 1.98 18.46 -1.78
CA VAL A 74 3.25 19.05 -1.30
C VAL A 74 4.07 19.58 -2.47
N SER A 75 4.13 18.81 -3.57
CA SER A 75 4.88 19.20 -4.76
C SER A 75 4.31 18.52 -6.01
N GLY A 76 4.65 19.07 -7.18
CA GLY A 76 4.24 18.54 -8.47
C GLY A 76 2.88 19.05 -8.92
N GLN A 77 2.37 18.46 -10.00
CA GLN A 77 1.10 18.83 -10.63
C GLN A 77 0.11 17.68 -10.52
N ILE A 78 -0.89 17.85 -9.67
CA ILE A 78 -1.87 16.81 -9.38
C ILE A 78 -3.25 17.26 -9.80
N GLU A 79 -3.95 16.42 -10.55
CA GLU A 79 -5.37 16.54 -10.80
C GLU A 79 -6.11 15.65 -9.79
N LEU A 80 -7.06 16.22 -9.09
CA LEU A 80 -7.85 15.58 -8.04
C LEU A 80 -9.32 15.53 -8.45
N SER A 81 -9.90 14.34 -8.39
CA SER A 81 -11.34 14.10 -8.58
C SER A 81 -11.99 13.81 -7.24
N ILE A 82 -13.05 14.51 -6.89
CA ILE A 82 -13.82 14.36 -5.65
C ILE A 82 -15.30 14.22 -5.99
N GLY A 83 -15.91 13.08 -5.65
CA GLY A 83 -17.31 12.81 -5.91
C GLY A 83 -17.65 12.91 -7.40
N SER A 84 -18.74 13.59 -7.69
CA SER A 84 -19.21 13.87 -9.06
C SER A 84 -18.81 15.26 -9.58
N ALA A 85 -18.02 16.01 -8.82
CA ALA A 85 -17.51 17.33 -9.25
C ALA A 85 -16.49 17.21 -10.38
N GLU A 86 -16.35 18.27 -11.17
CA GLU A 86 -15.27 18.35 -12.15
C GLU A 86 -13.90 18.23 -11.47
N PRO A 87 -12.95 17.50 -12.07
CA PRO A 87 -11.60 17.42 -11.53
C PRO A 87 -10.96 18.81 -11.40
N VAL A 88 -10.19 18.98 -10.33
CA VAL A 88 -9.48 20.23 -10.06
C VAL A 88 -7.97 20.01 -10.07
N THR A 89 -7.21 21.03 -10.45
CA THR A 89 -5.77 21.04 -10.21
C THR A 89 -5.54 21.31 -8.73
N ALA A 90 -5.03 20.32 -8.03
CA ALA A 90 -4.77 20.42 -6.60
C ALA A 90 -3.48 21.20 -6.35
N ALA A 91 -3.61 22.40 -5.79
CA ALA A 91 -2.49 23.30 -5.56
C ALA A 91 -1.64 22.86 -4.35
N PRO A 92 -0.28 22.86 -4.46
CA PRO A 92 0.59 22.60 -3.32
C PRO A 92 0.30 23.53 -2.14
N GLY A 93 0.27 22.95 -0.93
CA GLY A 93 -0.01 23.69 0.31
C GLY A 93 -1.49 23.91 0.61
N GLN A 94 -2.40 23.56 -0.29
CA GLN A 94 -3.84 23.57 -0.03
C GLN A 94 -4.27 22.25 0.64
N ALA A 95 -5.32 22.29 1.44
CA ALA A 95 -5.94 21.11 2.01
C ALA A 95 -7.32 20.89 1.38
N TYR A 96 -7.57 19.68 0.90
CA TYR A 96 -8.85 19.27 0.33
C TYR A 96 -9.52 18.30 1.29
N TYR A 97 -10.73 18.64 1.72
CA TYR A 97 -11.49 17.88 2.70
C TYR A 97 -12.44 16.89 2.01
N MET A 98 -12.48 15.67 2.51
CA MET A 98 -13.39 14.62 2.06
C MET A 98 -14.01 13.93 3.25
N GLU A 99 -15.32 13.84 3.25
CA GLU A 99 -16.07 13.08 4.25
C GLU A 99 -15.91 11.58 4.05
N LYS A 100 -16.23 10.82 5.07
CA LYS A 100 -16.34 9.36 5.01
C LYS A 100 -17.13 8.92 3.77
N GLY A 101 -16.58 7.96 3.03
CA GLY A 101 -17.24 7.38 1.87
C GLY A 101 -17.25 8.25 0.61
N THR A 102 -16.59 9.42 0.60
CA THR A 102 -16.48 10.24 -0.61
C THR A 102 -15.60 9.53 -1.65
N PRO A 103 -16.13 9.20 -2.85
CA PRO A 103 -15.31 8.67 -3.94
C PRO A 103 -14.30 9.72 -4.37
N HIS A 104 -13.03 9.33 -4.51
CA HIS A 104 -11.98 10.23 -4.98
C HIS A 104 -10.85 9.46 -5.64
N GLY A 105 -10.15 10.15 -6.52
CA GLY A 105 -8.96 9.66 -7.20
C GLY A 105 -8.07 10.82 -7.60
N PHE A 106 -6.83 10.55 -7.94
CA PHE A 106 -5.89 11.60 -8.33
C PHE A 106 -4.82 11.06 -9.27
N ARG A 107 -4.23 11.95 -10.06
CA ARG A 107 -3.15 11.60 -10.98
C ARG A 107 -2.10 12.69 -11.05
N ASN A 108 -0.87 12.28 -11.32
CA ASN A 108 0.21 13.21 -11.64
C ASN A 108 0.12 13.60 -13.13
N VAL A 109 -0.23 14.84 -13.40
CA VAL A 109 -0.32 15.39 -14.76
C VAL A 109 0.94 16.15 -15.19
N GLY A 110 1.95 16.21 -14.32
CA GLY A 110 3.23 16.83 -14.59
C GLY A 110 4.25 15.87 -15.17
N SER A 111 5.44 16.39 -15.45
CA SER A 111 6.59 15.65 -15.99
C SER A 111 7.61 15.23 -14.94
N SER A 112 7.40 15.60 -13.68
CA SER A 112 8.23 15.26 -12.51
C SER A 112 7.42 14.49 -11.49
N PRO A 113 8.05 13.72 -10.57
CA PRO A 113 7.35 13.10 -9.46
C PRO A 113 6.57 14.12 -8.63
N ALA A 114 5.39 13.75 -8.18
CA ALA A 114 4.55 14.55 -7.31
C ALA A 114 4.44 13.92 -5.92
N ILE A 115 4.27 14.74 -4.89
CA ILE A 115 4.13 14.30 -3.51
C ILE A 115 2.85 14.84 -2.92
N VAL A 116 2.12 13.96 -2.24
CA VAL A 116 0.90 14.27 -1.48
C VAL A 116 1.07 13.75 -0.06
N VAL A 117 0.54 14.47 0.91
CA VAL A 117 0.29 13.96 2.26
C VAL A 117 -1.21 13.74 2.42
N GLU A 118 -1.58 12.56 2.88
CA GLU A 118 -2.96 12.20 3.20
C GLU A 118 -3.09 11.98 4.71
N VAL A 119 -4.05 12.66 5.32
CA VAL A 119 -4.36 12.57 6.75
C VAL A 119 -5.74 11.97 6.92
N PHE A 120 -5.83 10.82 7.57
CA PHE A 120 -7.07 10.10 7.82
C PHE A 120 -7.43 10.20 9.30
N ALA A 121 -8.53 10.87 9.61
CA ALA A 121 -9.11 10.87 10.96
C ALA A 121 -9.90 9.58 11.14
N LYS A 122 -9.40 8.67 11.97
CA LYS A 122 -10.05 7.40 12.26
C LYS A 122 -11.22 7.59 13.23
N ASP A 123 -12.12 6.60 13.27
CA ASP A 123 -13.27 6.65 14.18
C ASP A 123 -12.87 6.62 15.68
N GLY A 124 -11.61 6.36 15.97
CA GLY A 124 -11.10 6.28 17.33
C GLY A 124 -11.56 5.00 18.06
N ALA A 125 -10.74 4.49 18.96
CA ALA A 125 -11.15 3.41 19.86
C ALA A 125 -11.87 3.98 21.09
#